data_0fef58a67aa1b54329e99f195e9b7e7c
#
_entry.id   0fef58a67aa1b54329e99f195e9b7e7c
#
_cell.length_a   1.000
_cell.length_b   1.000
_cell.length_c   1.000
_cell.angle_alpha   90.00
_cell.angle_beta   90.00
_cell.angle_gamma   90.00
#
_symmetry.space_group_name_H-M   'P 1'
#
loop_
_entity.id
_entity.type
_entity.pdbx_description
1 polymer ?
#
loop_
_entity_poly.entity_id
_entity_poly.type
_entity_poly.pdbx_seq_one_letter_code
_entity_poly.pdbx_strand_id
1 'polypeptide(L)'
;METATSPGASIEPGELAEIESTVRASLPSFLADLERLVNTDCGSYTKAGVDAVGAWTAAAFERLGAGVERREHATLGGTVIGTWEGRPRSGPRVLLIGHMDTVFDEGVAAERPFRIEDGIAYGPGVTDMKGGLLAGIYAIEALRSQAPDAALPFERLVYIANPDEEIGSLSSSPHIREIAANSDVCFVLECARANGDIVSARKGIVDARLTVHGRAAHAGVEPEKGRNAIVEAARLVRELSALNGRWPGVTVNVGVIDGGTRPNVVPERCSLEVDVRATGRAQLEEAEAAIRELTASTIVPDTRIELTEMGRHWPMEKLERSGRLVEHAQAIAQRLGFEVRDASTGGASDANTTSGMGVPTIDGLGPIGGNDHAPGEYLEVGSIVPRTALLAGLLLSVARDPVVASWRGTPQ
;
A
#
# COMPACT_ATOMS: atom_id res chain seq x y z
N MET A 1 19.53 -21.86 25.67
CA MET A 1 18.81 -20.57 25.51
C MET A 1 19.82 -19.60 24.91
N GLU A 2 19.89 -19.52 23.59
CA GLU A 2 20.63 -18.44 22.95
C GLU A 2 19.93 -17.12 23.29
N THR A 3 20.68 -16.20 23.84
CA THR A 3 20.19 -14.85 24.14
C THR A 3 19.78 -14.22 22.80
N ALA A 4 18.48 -14.00 22.63
CA ALA A 4 17.98 -13.27 21.47
C ALA A 4 18.74 -11.93 21.37
N THR A 5 19.46 -11.74 20.29
CA THR A 5 20.14 -10.48 20.00
C THR A 5 19.11 -9.36 19.95
N SER A 6 19.39 -8.25 20.62
CA SER A 6 18.51 -7.08 20.56
C SER A 6 18.42 -6.57 19.12
N PRO A 7 17.23 -6.13 18.66
CA PRO A 7 17.06 -5.50 17.34
C PRO A 7 18.12 -4.42 17.07
N GLY A 8 18.70 -4.41 15.88
CA GLY A 8 19.74 -3.45 15.49
C GLY A 8 21.15 -3.69 16.02
N ALA A 9 21.33 -4.58 17.02
CA ALA A 9 22.64 -4.83 17.63
C ALA A 9 23.65 -5.54 16.71
N SER A 10 23.20 -6.15 15.63
CA SER A 10 24.01 -6.96 14.71
C SER A 10 24.77 -6.15 13.64
N ILE A 11 24.56 -4.83 13.59
CA ILE A 11 25.27 -3.93 12.65
C ILE A 11 26.35 -3.17 13.39
N GLU A 12 27.57 -3.16 12.87
CA GLU A 12 28.66 -2.37 13.46
C GLU A 12 28.42 -0.86 13.22
N PRO A 13 28.82 0.04 14.14
CA PRO A 13 28.65 1.48 13.97
C PRO A 13 29.29 2.03 12.70
N GLY A 14 30.47 1.54 12.32
CA GLY A 14 31.18 1.95 11.10
C GLY A 14 30.43 1.56 9.83
N GLU A 15 29.81 0.39 9.80
CA GLU A 15 29.04 -0.12 8.66
C GLU A 15 27.81 0.75 8.36
N LEU A 16 27.07 1.16 9.39
CA LEU A 16 25.93 2.05 9.21
C LEU A 16 26.34 3.46 8.73
N ALA A 17 27.45 3.98 9.24
CA ALA A 17 28.02 5.26 8.80
C ALA A 17 28.47 5.21 7.32
N GLU A 18 29.03 4.09 6.88
CA GLU A 18 29.41 3.89 5.48
C GLU A 18 28.18 3.82 4.57
N ILE A 19 27.12 3.12 5.00
CA ILE A 19 25.83 3.09 4.29
C ILE A 19 25.30 4.52 4.12
N GLU A 20 25.21 5.29 5.21
CA GLU A 20 24.73 6.67 5.16
C GLU A 20 25.60 7.54 4.23
N SER A 21 26.93 7.40 4.32
CA SER A 21 27.88 8.13 3.46
C SER A 21 27.67 7.80 1.98
N THR A 22 27.46 6.52 1.65
CA THR A 22 27.20 6.09 0.27
C THR A 22 25.89 6.67 -0.25
N VAL A 23 24.79 6.58 0.54
CA VAL A 23 23.50 7.17 0.17
C VAL A 23 23.64 8.69 0.00
N ARG A 24 24.36 9.36 0.87
CA ARG A 24 24.61 10.80 0.77
C ARG A 24 25.38 11.17 -0.50
N ALA A 25 26.37 10.39 -0.89
CA ALA A 25 27.11 10.58 -2.14
C ALA A 25 26.22 10.36 -3.37
N SER A 26 25.23 9.48 -3.29
CA SER A 26 24.29 9.19 -4.37
C SER A 26 23.12 10.20 -4.46
N LEU A 27 22.96 11.14 -3.51
CA LEU A 27 21.83 12.08 -3.50
C LEU A 27 21.66 12.87 -4.81
N PRO A 28 22.71 13.38 -5.48
CA PRO A 28 22.54 14.06 -6.78
C PRO A 28 21.94 13.14 -7.85
N SER A 29 22.35 11.87 -7.90
CA SER A 29 21.80 10.89 -8.83
C SER A 29 20.36 10.53 -8.48
N PHE A 30 20.05 10.38 -7.19
CA PHE A 30 18.68 10.17 -6.72
C PHE A 30 17.75 11.28 -7.18
N LEU A 31 18.15 12.55 -7.02
CA LEU A 31 17.35 13.69 -7.43
C LEU A 31 17.16 13.76 -8.96
N ALA A 32 18.19 13.45 -9.74
CA ALA A 32 18.09 13.39 -11.20
C ALA A 32 17.13 12.27 -11.67
N ASP A 33 17.19 11.11 -11.03
CA ASP A 33 16.27 10.00 -11.31
C ASP A 33 14.86 10.34 -10.87
N LEU A 34 14.68 11.00 -9.71
CA LEU A 34 13.38 11.46 -9.23
C LEU A 34 12.75 12.46 -10.19
N GLU A 35 13.53 13.46 -10.67
CA GLU A 35 13.09 14.42 -11.69
C GLU A 35 12.61 13.70 -12.96
N ARG A 36 13.39 12.73 -13.44
CA ARG A 36 13.03 11.94 -14.62
C ARG A 36 11.71 11.20 -14.42
N LEU A 37 11.53 10.51 -13.30
CA LEU A 37 10.34 9.71 -13.04
C LEU A 37 9.12 10.60 -12.80
N VAL A 38 9.27 11.72 -12.06
CA VAL A 38 8.17 12.66 -11.79
C VAL A 38 7.69 13.34 -13.06
N ASN A 39 8.60 13.67 -14.00
CA ASN A 39 8.26 14.26 -15.29
C ASN A 39 7.72 13.25 -16.33
N THR A 40 7.46 12.00 -15.90
CA THR A 40 6.80 10.98 -16.72
C THR A 40 5.36 10.83 -16.26
N ASP A 41 4.37 11.10 -17.14
CA ASP A 41 2.96 10.81 -16.87
C ASP A 41 2.76 9.31 -16.75
N CYS A 42 2.38 8.84 -15.58
CA CYS A 42 2.23 7.41 -15.26
C CYS A 42 1.01 7.14 -14.38
N GLY A 43 -0.11 7.83 -14.63
CA GLY A 43 -1.39 7.45 -14.03
C GLY A 43 -1.70 5.97 -14.31
N SER A 44 -2.39 5.28 -13.40
CA SER A 44 -2.62 3.81 -13.50
C SER A 44 -3.16 3.38 -14.87
N TYR A 45 -3.97 4.23 -15.51
CA TYR A 45 -4.52 3.98 -16.84
C TYR A 45 -3.64 4.49 -18.00
N THR A 46 -2.54 5.19 -17.71
CA THR A 46 -1.56 5.68 -18.70
C THR A 46 -0.48 4.62 -18.92
N LYS A 47 -0.89 3.47 -19.48
CA LYS A 47 -0.03 2.29 -19.67
C LYS A 47 1.36 2.62 -20.22
N ALA A 48 1.44 3.46 -21.25
CA ALA A 48 2.72 3.79 -21.90
C ALA A 48 3.70 4.47 -20.92
N GLY A 49 3.20 5.32 -20.05
CA GLY A 49 4.01 5.99 -19.02
C GLY A 49 4.44 5.04 -17.89
N VAL A 50 3.51 4.22 -17.41
CA VAL A 50 3.84 3.20 -16.39
C VAL A 50 4.87 2.22 -16.96
N ASP A 51 4.73 1.77 -18.21
CA ASP A 51 5.71 0.89 -18.87
C ASP A 51 7.07 1.57 -19.07
N ALA A 52 7.10 2.89 -19.29
CA ALA A 52 8.36 3.66 -19.39
C ALA A 52 9.07 3.73 -18.04
N VAL A 53 8.35 3.99 -16.94
CA VAL A 53 8.87 3.90 -15.57
C VAL A 53 9.33 2.48 -15.27
N GLY A 54 8.55 1.47 -15.66
CA GLY A 54 8.88 0.06 -15.51
C GLY A 54 10.15 -0.36 -16.28
N ALA A 55 10.35 0.15 -17.49
CA ALA A 55 11.57 -0.10 -18.25
C ALA A 55 12.81 0.51 -17.56
N TRP A 56 12.67 1.72 -17.03
CA TRP A 56 13.73 2.37 -16.26
C TRP A 56 14.04 1.58 -14.97
N THR A 57 13.01 1.17 -14.23
CA THR A 57 13.13 0.38 -12.99
C THR A 57 13.80 -0.97 -13.26
N ALA A 58 13.40 -1.68 -14.32
CA ALA A 58 14.02 -2.94 -14.74
C ALA A 58 15.51 -2.76 -15.01
N ALA A 59 15.88 -1.73 -15.76
CA ALA A 59 17.31 -1.43 -16.03
C ALA A 59 18.09 -1.06 -14.75
N ALA A 60 17.45 -0.38 -13.79
CA ALA A 60 18.06 -0.10 -12.49
C ALA A 60 18.28 -1.40 -11.69
N PHE A 61 17.34 -2.31 -11.67
CA PHE A 61 17.47 -3.61 -11.02
C PHE A 61 18.58 -4.46 -11.67
N GLU A 62 18.63 -4.53 -13.00
CA GLU A 62 19.69 -5.23 -13.75
C GLU A 62 21.09 -4.67 -13.44
N ARG A 63 21.23 -3.35 -13.40
CA ARG A 63 22.47 -2.66 -13.03
C ARG A 63 22.93 -3.05 -11.63
N LEU A 64 22.00 -3.29 -10.71
CA LEU A 64 22.28 -3.75 -9.35
C LEU A 64 22.44 -5.28 -9.25
N GLY A 65 22.41 -6.00 -10.37
CA GLY A 65 22.67 -7.44 -10.44
C GLY A 65 21.48 -8.31 -10.08
N ALA A 66 20.24 -7.82 -10.25
CA ALA A 66 19.03 -8.63 -10.13
C ALA A 66 18.82 -9.51 -11.38
N GLY A 67 18.24 -10.67 -11.17
CA GLY A 67 17.44 -11.32 -12.22
C GLY A 67 16.10 -10.57 -12.34
N VAL A 68 15.80 -10.06 -13.53
CA VAL A 68 14.59 -9.25 -13.75
C VAL A 68 13.56 -10.04 -14.53
N GLU A 69 12.33 -10.03 -14.03
CA GLU A 69 11.13 -10.54 -14.68
C GLU A 69 10.15 -9.37 -14.90
N ARG A 70 9.50 -9.34 -16.07
CA ARG A 70 8.40 -8.41 -16.37
C ARG A 70 7.14 -9.23 -16.64
N ARG A 71 6.07 -8.92 -15.95
CA ARG A 71 4.75 -9.54 -16.14
C ARG A 71 3.83 -8.53 -16.78
N GLU A 72 3.68 -8.66 -18.09
CA GLU A 72 2.91 -7.73 -18.91
C GLU A 72 1.40 -7.84 -18.66
N HIS A 73 0.70 -6.72 -18.76
CA HIS A 73 -0.76 -6.67 -18.75
C HIS A 73 -1.29 -6.02 -20.03
N ALA A 74 -2.48 -6.43 -20.50
CA ALA A 74 -3.00 -5.98 -21.79
C ALA A 74 -3.33 -4.49 -21.83
N THR A 75 -3.86 -3.94 -20.76
CA THR A 75 -4.41 -2.56 -20.71
C THR A 75 -3.77 -1.68 -19.64
N LEU A 76 -3.15 -2.27 -18.62
CA LEU A 76 -2.40 -1.56 -17.57
C LEU A 76 -0.91 -1.74 -17.78
N GLY A 77 -0.08 -1.05 -17.00
CA GLY A 77 1.35 -1.26 -16.98
C GLY A 77 1.76 -2.68 -16.58
N GLY A 78 2.97 -3.11 -16.94
CA GLY A 78 3.54 -4.39 -16.52
C GLY A 78 4.16 -4.32 -15.13
N THR A 79 4.00 -5.39 -14.31
CA THR A 79 4.71 -5.54 -13.04
C THR A 79 6.19 -5.84 -13.31
N VAL A 80 7.10 -5.15 -12.62
CA VAL A 80 8.54 -5.40 -12.70
C VAL A 80 9.00 -6.05 -11.40
N ILE A 81 9.71 -7.18 -11.51
CA ILE A 81 10.18 -7.97 -10.38
C ILE A 81 11.68 -8.15 -10.49
N GLY A 82 12.42 -7.57 -9.53
CA GLY A 82 13.85 -7.78 -9.38
C GLY A 82 14.13 -8.83 -8.30
N THR A 83 14.97 -9.82 -8.59
CA THR A 83 15.35 -10.87 -7.65
C THR A 83 16.86 -10.93 -7.48
N TRP A 84 17.34 -10.82 -6.24
CA TRP A 84 18.72 -11.02 -5.85
C TRP A 84 18.81 -12.28 -5.00
N GLU A 85 19.52 -13.28 -5.53
CA GLU A 85 19.88 -14.46 -4.75
C GLU A 85 21.08 -14.12 -3.87
N GLY A 86 20.98 -14.44 -2.60
CA GLY A 86 22.00 -14.09 -1.61
C GLY A 86 22.55 -15.30 -0.86
N ARG A 87 23.20 -15.04 0.26
CA ARG A 87 23.73 -16.05 1.20
C ARG A 87 23.66 -15.52 2.62
N PRO A 88 23.45 -16.35 3.65
CA PRO A 88 23.31 -17.82 3.59
C PRO A 88 21.91 -18.25 3.11
N ARG A 89 21.80 -19.49 2.65
CA ARG A 89 20.47 -20.09 2.31
C ARG A 89 19.54 -20.26 3.51
N SER A 90 20.04 -20.08 4.72
CA SER A 90 19.28 -20.01 5.97
C SER A 90 18.89 -18.58 6.36
N GLY A 91 19.27 -17.57 5.58
CA GLY A 91 18.86 -16.18 5.79
C GLY A 91 17.38 -15.96 5.48
N PRO A 92 16.82 -14.82 5.85
CA PRO A 92 15.44 -14.49 5.55
C PRO A 92 15.23 -14.27 4.03
N ARG A 93 13.99 -14.49 3.60
CA ARG A 93 13.48 -14.11 2.27
C ARG A 93 12.72 -12.80 2.44
N VAL A 94 13.26 -11.75 1.88
CA VAL A 94 12.75 -10.38 2.04
C VAL A 94 12.01 -9.96 0.78
N LEU A 95 10.85 -9.35 0.97
CA LEU A 95 10.08 -8.70 -0.09
C LEU A 95 10.07 -7.19 0.13
N LEU A 96 10.42 -6.44 -0.92
CA LEU A 96 10.18 -5.00 -1.03
C LEU A 96 9.04 -4.78 -2.02
N ILE A 97 8.16 -3.81 -1.74
CA ILE A 97 7.11 -3.39 -2.65
C ILE A 97 7.12 -1.87 -2.76
N GLY A 98 7.08 -1.38 -3.99
CA GLY A 98 6.80 0.01 -4.32
C GLY A 98 6.00 0.07 -5.60
N HIS A 99 5.20 1.13 -5.81
CA HIS A 99 4.44 1.29 -7.02
C HIS A 99 5.01 2.36 -7.95
N MET A 100 4.67 2.24 -9.24
CA MET A 100 5.16 3.07 -10.33
C MET A 100 4.11 4.05 -10.83
N ASP A 101 2.84 3.70 -10.63
CA ASP A 101 1.70 4.51 -11.07
C ASP A 101 1.41 5.68 -10.12
N THR A 102 0.50 6.53 -10.53
CA THR A 102 -0.02 7.67 -9.76
C THR A 102 -1.50 7.85 -10.04
N VAL A 103 -2.19 8.62 -9.21
CA VAL A 103 -3.60 9.02 -9.44
C VAL A 103 -3.77 10.07 -10.55
N PHE A 104 -2.70 10.62 -11.09
CA PHE A 104 -2.76 11.78 -11.97
C PHE A 104 -2.92 11.36 -13.45
N ASP A 105 -3.78 12.11 -14.16
CA ASP A 105 -4.02 11.92 -15.57
C ASP A 105 -2.82 12.31 -16.45
N GLU A 106 -2.83 11.86 -17.71
CA GLU A 106 -1.86 12.25 -18.74
C GLU A 106 -1.87 13.76 -18.97
N GLY A 107 -0.69 14.36 -19.05
CA GLY A 107 -0.47 15.80 -19.22
C GLY A 107 -0.14 16.54 -17.92
N VAL A 108 -0.45 15.96 -16.75
CA VAL A 108 -0.23 16.61 -15.46
C VAL A 108 1.26 16.82 -15.16
N ALA A 109 2.14 15.94 -15.60
CA ALA A 109 3.59 16.13 -15.44
C ALA A 109 4.10 17.36 -16.20
N ALA A 110 3.53 17.67 -17.36
CA ALA A 110 3.86 18.89 -18.11
C ALA A 110 3.28 20.16 -17.49
N GLU A 111 2.11 20.08 -16.86
CA GLU A 111 1.49 21.21 -16.14
C GLU A 111 2.18 21.51 -14.81
N ARG A 112 2.66 20.49 -14.12
CA ARG A 112 3.30 20.55 -12.81
C ARG A 112 4.64 19.80 -12.80
N PRO A 113 5.64 20.24 -13.61
CA PRO A 113 6.92 19.56 -13.71
C PRO A 113 7.64 19.52 -12.35
N PHE A 114 8.54 18.55 -12.23
CA PHE A 114 9.42 18.47 -11.07
C PHE A 114 10.14 19.81 -10.81
N ARG A 115 10.14 20.24 -9.58
CA ARG A 115 10.93 21.40 -9.11
C ARG A 115 11.33 21.22 -7.67
N ILE A 116 12.40 21.88 -7.28
CA ILE A 116 12.84 21.96 -5.88
C ILE A 116 12.84 23.42 -5.47
N GLU A 117 12.13 23.74 -4.39
CA GLU A 117 12.04 25.07 -3.79
C GLU A 117 12.25 24.95 -2.27
N ASP A 118 13.21 25.68 -1.73
CA ASP A 118 13.52 25.71 -0.29
C ASP A 118 13.71 24.31 0.36
N GLY A 119 14.32 23.38 -0.38
CA GLY A 119 14.57 22.01 0.11
C GLY A 119 13.38 21.07 0.02
N ILE A 120 12.30 21.49 -0.63
CA ILE A 120 11.10 20.70 -0.88
C ILE A 120 11.02 20.41 -2.38
N ALA A 121 10.87 19.14 -2.73
CA ALA A 121 10.61 18.69 -4.09
C ALA A 121 9.09 18.58 -4.33
N TYR A 122 8.63 19.04 -5.47
CA TYR A 122 7.21 19.03 -5.89
C TYR A 122 7.08 18.35 -7.25
N GLY A 123 5.93 17.75 -7.48
CA GLY A 123 5.53 17.16 -8.75
C GLY A 123 4.65 15.90 -8.57
N PRO A 124 4.00 15.40 -9.62
CA PRO A 124 3.06 14.28 -9.53
C PRO A 124 3.75 12.97 -9.17
N GLY A 125 3.34 12.35 -8.07
CA GLY A 125 3.91 11.11 -7.55
C GLY A 125 5.31 11.30 -6.94
N VAL A 126 5.71 12.54 -6.60
CA VAL A 126 7.04 12.78 -6.02
C VAL A 126 7.21 12.07 -4.67
N THR A 127 6.15 11.96 -3.89
CA THR A 127 6.11 11.28 -2.60
C THR A 127 5.31 9.98 -2.65
N ASP A 128 4.27 9.91 -3.46
CA ASP A 128 3.38 8.77 -3.63
C ASP A 128 3.51 8.18 -5.05
N MET A 129 4.43 7.14 -5.28
CA MET A 129 5.49 6.86 -4.32
C MET A 129 6.85 6.76 -5.03
N LYS A 130 7.13 7.63 -6.05
CA LYS A 130 8.42 7.59 -6.81
C LYS A 130 9.63 7.79 -5.89
N GLY A 131 9.49 8.66 -4.86
CA GLY A 131 10.52 8.82 -3.82
C GLY A 131 10.81 7.54 -3.06
N GLY A 132 9.78 6.77 -2.69
CA GLY A 132 9.91 5.49 -2.02
C GLY A 132 10.48 4.41 -2.95
N LEU A 133 10.00 4.35 -4.21
CA LEU A 133 10.54 3.45 -5.23
C LEU A 133 12.06 3.63 -5.39
N LEU A 134 12.51 4.88 -5.48
CA LEU A 134 13.94 5.19 -5.55
C LEU A 134 14.68 4.86 -4.25
N ALA A 135 14.10 5.16 -3.09
CA ALA A 135 14.72 4.82 -1.81
C ALA A 135 15.06 3.32 -1.70
N GLY A 136 14.17 2.44 -2.19
CA GLY A 136 14.43 1.01 -2.28
C GLY A 136 15.63 0.67 -3.18
N ILE A 137 15.71 1.27 -4.37
CA ILE A 137 16.79 1.07 -5.33
C ILE A 137 18.13 1.53 -4.74
N TYR A 138 18.19 2.73 -4.18
CA TYR A 138 19.39 3.31 -3.61
C TYR A 138 19.81 2.65 -2.28
N ALA A 139 18.87 2.09 -1.52
CA ALA A 139 19.19 1.26 -0.36
C ALA A 139 19.90 -0.04 -0.78
N ILE A 140 19.44 -0.71 -1.83
CA ILE A 140 20.10 -1.91 -2.37
C ILE A 140 21.49 -1.53 -2.95
N GLU A 141 21.60 -0.41 -3.66
CA GLU A 141 22.88 0.08 -4.16
C GLU A 141 23.89 0.30 -3.03
N ALA A 142 23.47 0.95 -1.93
CA ALA A 142 24.30 1.16 -0.76
C ALA A 142 24.77 -0.15 -0.11
N LEU A 143 23.88 -1.14 0.00
CA LEU A 143 24.25 -2.46 0.52
C LEU A 143 25.25 -3.20 -0.39
N ARG A 144 25.09 -3.10 -1.70
CA ARG A 144 26.00 -3.75 -2.65
C ARG A 144 27.37 -3.06 -2.70
N SER A 145 27.44 -1.75 -2.51
CA SER A 145 28.70 -1.01 -2.50
C SER A 145 29.60 -1.39 -1.32
N GLN A 146 29.04 -1.85 -0.20
CA GLN A 146 29.78 -2.32 0.96
C GLN A 146 30.56 -3.61 0.68
N ALA A 147 30.07 -4.45 -0.23
CA ALA A 147 30.69 -5.72 -0.55
C ALA A 147 30.38 -6.10 -2.03
N PRO A 148 31.02 -5.45 -3.01
CA PRO A 148 30.69 -5.60 -4.44
C PRO A 148 30.72 -7.05 -4.93
N ASP A 149 31.66 -7.85 -4.41
CA ASP A 149 31.85 -9.25 -4.79
C ASP A 149 31.15 -10.24 -3.84
N ALA A 150 30.55 -9.76 -2.73
CA ALA A 150 29.86 -10.60 -1.78
C ALA A 150 28.38 -10.73 -2.12
N ALA A 151 27.83 -11.89 -1.81
CA ALA A 151 26.38 -12.09 -1.86
C ALA A 151 25.69 -11.24 -0.79
N LEU A 152 24.50 -10.72 -1.09
CA LEU A 152 23.67 -10.06 -0.09
C LEU A 152 23.38 -11.01 1.09
N PRO A 153 23.20 -10.49 2.33
CA PRO A 153 23.08 -11.30 3.54
C PRO A 153 21.69 -11.92 3.73
N PHE A 154 20.93 -12.08 2.66
CA PHE A 154 19.61 -12.73 2.62
C PHE A 154 19.74 -14.08 1.93
N GLU A 155 18.75 -14.99 2.10
CA GLU A 155 18.60 -16.07 1.15
C GLU A 155 18.16 -15.49 -0.20
N ARG A 156 17.17 -14.60 -0.18
CA ARG A 156 16.64 -13.95 -1.37
C ARG A 156 16.04 -12.58 -0.99
N LEU A 157 16.31 -11.60 -1.82
CA LEU A 157 15.61 -10.32 -1.81
C LEU A 157 14.80 -10.22 -3.11
N VAL A 158 13.53 -9.93 -3.01
CA VAL A 158 12.66 -9.63 -4.15
C VAL A 158 12.16 -8.20 -4.01
N TYR A 159 12.21 -7.43 -5.09
CA TYR A 159 11.59 -6.12 -5.15
C TYR A 159 10.56 -6.09 -6.27
N ILE A 160 9.30 -5.88 -5.90
CA ILE A 160 8.18 -5.70 -6.83
C ILE A 160 7.97 -4.20 -7.04
N ALA A 161 8.04 -3.75 -8.30
CA ALA A 161 7.56 -2.45 -8.73
C ALA A 161 6.16 -2.65 -9.35
N ASN A 162 5.15 -2.22 -8.61
CA ASN A 162 3.73 -2.42 -8.91
C ASN A 162 3.24 -1.35 -9.91
N PRO A 163 2.48 -1.70 -10.96
CA PRO A 163 2.00 -0.75 -11.97
C PRO A 163 0.62 -0.14 -11.69
N ASP A 164 -0.12 -0.57 -10.67
CA ASP A 164 -1.57 -0.31 -10.52
C ASP A 164 -2.04 -0.26 -9.06
N GLU A 165 -1.19 0.22 -8.14
CA GLU A 165 -1.52 0.34 -6.72
C GLU A 165 -2.69 1.29 -6.50
N GLU A 166 -2.68 2.45 -7.16
CA GLU A 166 -3.63 3.55 -7.02
C GLU A 166 -5.08 3.19 -7.42
N ILE A 167 -5.24 2.05 -8.06
CA ILE A 167 -6.55 1.46 -8.38
C ILE A 167 -6.79 0.12 -7.68
N GLY A 168 -6.01 -0.17 -6.61
CA GLY A 168 -6.18 -1.35 -5.76
C GLY A 168 -5.45 -2.59 -6.26
N SER A 169 -4.34 -2.44 -6.99
CA SER A 169 -3.48 -3.54 -7.45
C SER A 169 -4.24 -4.62 -8.22
N LEU A 170 -5.14 -4.19 -9.12
CA LEU A 170 -6.08 -5.09 -9.82
C LEU A 170 -5.38 -6.17 -10.63
N SER A 171 -4.27 -5.83 -11.31
CA SER A 171 -3.49 -6.77 -12.12
C SER A 171 -2.32 -7.38 -11.37
N SER A 172 -1.72 -6.65 -10.44
CA SER A 172 -0.49 -7.03 -9.73
C SER A 172 -0.74 -7.83 -8.44
N SER A 173 -1.91 -7.73 -7.81
CA SER A 173 -2.23 -8.45 -6.57
C SER A 173 -1.97 -9.96 -6.64
N PRO A 174 -2.27 -10.69 -7.74
CA PRO A 174 -1.89 -12.10 -7.85
C PRO A 174 -0.37 -12.32 -7.79
N HIS A 175 0.42 -11.43 -8.38
CA HIS A 175 1.89 -11.49 -8.38
C HIS A 175 2.46 -11.21 -6.99
N ILE A 176 1.92 -10.17 -6.32
CA ILE A 176 2.28 -9.84 -4.93
C ILE A 176 2.00 -11.03 -4.01
N ARG A 177 0.81 -11.65 -4.12
CA ARG A 177 0.43 -12.82 -3.32
C ARG A 177 1.32 -14.02 -3.56
N GLU A 178 1.65 -14.33 -4.80
CA GLU A 178 2.55 -15.44 -5.17
C GLU A 178 3.92 -15.28 -4.51
N ILE A 179 4.50 -14.08 -4.57
CA ILE A 179 5.83 -13.81 -4.03
C ILE A 179 5.79 -13.72 -2.50
N ALA A 180 4.77 -13.04 -1.95
CA ALA A 180 4.58 -12.91 -0.51
C ALA A 180 4.44 -14.26 0.20
N ALA A 181 3.75 -15.24 -0.43
CA ALA A 181 3.64 -16.59 0.11
C ALA A 181 4.99 -17.31 0.30
N ASN A 182 6.04 -16.81 -0.36
CA ASN A 182 7.40 -17.32 -0.28
C ASN A 182 8.37 -16.32 0.39
N SER A 183 7.85 -15.35 1.12
CA SER A 183 8.61 -14.32 1.83
C SER A 183 8.42 -14.45 3.34
N ASP A 184 9.44 -14.11 4.10
CA ASP A 184 9.42 -14.19 5.56
C ASP A 184 9.10 -12.84 6.21
N VAL A 185 9.40 -11.75 5.49
CA VAL A 185 9.10 -10.36 5.84
C VAL A 185 8.82 -9.52 4.59
N CYS A 186 8.03 -8.46 4.75
CA CYS A 186 7.73 -7.50 3.70
C CYS A 186 7.94 -6.05 4.19
N PHE A 187 8.52 -5.23 3.33
CA PHE A 187 8.69 -3.79 3.51
C PHE A 187 8.03 -3.07 2.34
N VAL A 188 7.06 -2.23 2.64
CA VAL A 188 6.37 -1.41 1.64
C VAL A 188 6.89 0.02 1.74
N LEU A 189 7.15 0.63 0.60
CA LEU A 189 7.97 1.82 0.51
C LEU A 189 7.15 3.10 0.30
N GLU A 190 5.90 3.09 0.78
CA GLU A 190 5.07 4.29 0.84
C GLU A 190 5.78 5.43 1.60
N CYS A 191 5.33 6.65 1.39
CA CYS A 191 5.89 7.80 2.08
C CYS A 191 5.79 7.66 3.60
N ALA A 192 6.81 8.14 4.32
CA ALA A 192 6.73 8.32 5.76
C ALA A 192 5.62 9.33 6.12
N ARG A 193 5.08 9.22 7.32
CA ARG A 193 4.17 10.25 7.81
C ARG A 193 4.89 11.60 7.90
N ALA A 194 4.14 12.71 7.89
CA ALA A 194 4.70 14.07 7.93
C ALA A 194 5.63 14.32 9.13
N ASN A 195 5.50 13.57 10.21
CA ASN A 195 6.39 13.61 11.37
C ASN A 195 7.55 12.60 11.29
N GLY A 196 7.72 11.90 10.18
CA GLY A 196 8.75 10.89 9.96
C GLY A 196 8.43 9.49 10.47
N ASP A 197 7.26 9.26 11.06
CA ASP A 197 6.86 7.95 11.56
C ASP A 197 6.65 6.95 10.42
N ILE A 198 6.97 5.67 10.70
CA ILE A 198 6.66 4.52 9.83
C ILE A 198 5.24 4.03 10.08
N VAL A 199 4.73 3.14 9.22
CA VAL A 199 3.38 2.59 9.36
C VAL A 199 3.44 1.12 9.71
N SER A 200 2.81 0.74 10.84
CA SER A 200 2.71 -0.65 11.29
C SER A 200 1.27 -1.17 11.32
N ALA A 201 0.29 -0.30 11.06
CA ALA A 201 -1.11 -0.68 10.98
C ALA A 201 -1.87 0.18 9.96
N ARG A 202 -2.73 -0.48 9.18
CA ARG A 202 -3.64 0.15 8.23
C ARG A 202 -5.03 -0.44 8.38
N LYS A 203 -6.08 0.38 8.22
CA LYS A 203 -7.43 -0.16 8.21
C LYS A 203 -7.61 -1.10 7.02
N GLY A 204 -8.39 -2.18 7.23
CA GLY A 204 -8.99 -2.94 6.15
C GLY A 204 -10.17 -2.17 5.56
N ILE A 205 -10.45 -2.44 4.30
CA ILE A 205 -11.51 -1.80 3.53
C ILE A 205 -12.35 -2.88 2.86
N VAL A 206 -13.66 -2.72 2.88
CA VAL A 206 -14.60 -3.44 2.02
C VAL A 206 -15.51 -2.44 1.36
N ASP A 207 -15.44 -2.37 0.04
CA ASP A 207 -16.40 -1.63 -0.78
C ASP A 207 -17.50 -2.55 -1.26
N ALA A 208 -18.74 -2.16 -1.05
CA ALA A 208 -19.89 -2.94 -1.41
C ALA A 208 -20.96 -2.09 -2.10
N ARG A 209 -21.64 -2.71 -3.07
CA ARG A 209 -22.85 -2.15 -3.68
C ARG A 209 -24.07 -2.95 -3.26
N LEU A 210 -25.08 -2.26 -2.75
CA LEU A 210 -26.37 -2.83 -2.46
C LEU A 210 -27.37 -2.33 -3.50
N THR A 211 -27.97 -3.24 -4.27
CA THR A 211 -29.00 -2.89 -5.25
C THR A 211 -30.35 -3.40 -4.77
N VAL A 212 -31.25 -2.48 -4.55
CA VAL A 212 -32.65 -2.80 -4.22
C VAL A 212 -33.45 -2.90 -5.52
N HIS A 213 -34.10 -4.03 -5.72
CA HIS A 213 -35.02 -4.30 -6.81
C HIS A 213 -36.45 -4.27 -6.28
N GLY A 214 -37.26 -3.39 -6.84
CA GLY A 214 -38.66 -3.23 -6.58
C GLY A 214 -39.51 -3.45 -7.82
N ARG A 215 -40.57 -2.66 -7.98
CA ARG A 215 -41.48 -2.71 -9.14
C ARG A 215 -42.06 -1.34 -9.45
N ALA A 216 -41.95 -0.93 -10.70
CA ALA A 216 -42.55 0.33 -11.17
C ALA A 216 -44.08 0.28 -11.17
N ALA A 217 -44.70 1.41 -10.90
CA ALA A 217 -46.13 1.66 -11.06
C ALA A 217 -46.40 3.16 -11.18
N HIS A 218 -47.56 3.55 -11.66
CA HIS A 218 -47.98 4.94 -11.67
C HIS A 218 -48.31 5.41 -10.26
N ALA A 219 -47.57 6.36 -9.70
CA ALA A 219 -47.65 6.74 -8.31
C ALA A 219 -49.03 7.31 -7.86
N GLY A 220 -49.81 7.87 -8.81
CA GLY A 220 -51.12 8.45 -8.52
C GLY A 220 -52.31 7.61 -8.98
N VAL A 221 -52.06 6.52 -9.74
CA VAL A 221 -53.17 5.69 -10.31
C VAL A 221 -53.23 4.32 -9.64
N GLU A 222 -52.09 3.64 -9.51
CA GLU A 222 -51.99 2.26 -9.02
C GLU A 222 -50.77 2.07 -8.10
N PRO A 223 -50.57 2.95 -7.10
CA PRO A 223 -49.36 2.88 -6.26
C PRO A 223 -49.22 1.53 -5.52
N GLU A 224 -50.34 0.86 -5.23
CA GLU A 224 -50.37 -0.46 -4.56
C GLU A 224 -49.76 -1.59 -5.41
N LYS A 225 -49.70 -1.43 -6.73
CA LYS A 225 -48.99 -2.35 -7.65
C LYS A 225 -47.50 -2.17 -7.64
N GLY A 226 -47.01 -1.02 -7.21
CA GLY A 226 -45.60 -0.69 -7.10
C GLY A 226 -44.94 -1.32 -5.89
N ARG A 227 -43.60 -1.40 -5.95
CA ARG A 227 -42.72 -1.74 -4.83
C ARG A 227 -41.58 -0.74 -4.81
N ASN A 228 -41.65 0.18 -3.86
CA ASN A 228 -40.76 1.35 -3.86
C ASN A 228 -39.34 0.98 -3.36
N ALA A 229 -38.40 0.91 -4.31
CA ALA A 229 -37.02 0.58 -4.00
C ALA A 229 -36.30 1.69 -3.20
N ILE A 230 -36.68 2.96 -3.35
CA ILE A 230 -36.08 4.07 -2.58
C ILE A 230 -36.51 3.98 -1.09
N VAL A 231 -37.73 3.57 -0.77
CA VAL A 231 -38.17 3.40 0.63
C VAL A 231 -37.34 2.30 1.31
N GLU A 232 -37.13 1.19 0.63
CA GLU A 232 -36.27 0.11 1.14
C GLU A 232 -34.81 0.55 1.29
N ALA A 233 -34.27 1.27 0.30
CA ALA A 233 -32.91 1.82 0.35
C ALA A 233 -32.75 2.82 1.51
N ALA A 234 -33.74 3.66 1.78
CA ALA A 234 -33.71 4.59 2.92
C ALA A 234 -33.64 3.86 4.28
N ARG A 235 -34.35 2.71 4.43
CA ARG A 235 -34.15 1.83 5.59
C ARG A 235 -32.70 1.36 5.70
N LEU A 236 -32.15 0.83 4.61
CA LEU A 236 -30.76 0.35 4.59
C LEU A 236 -29.78 1.45 4.98
N VAL A 237 -29.91 2.67 4.44
CA VAL A 237 -29.06 3.81 4.81
C VAL A 237 -29.06 4.06 6.31
N ARG A 238 -30.26 4.06 6.93
CA ARG A 238 -30.40 4.27 8.38
C ARG A 238 -29.76 3.15 9.19
N GLU A 239 -30.00 1.91 8.82
CA GLU A 239 -29.52 0.74 9.55
C GLU A 239 -28.00 0.55 9.37
N LEU A 240 -27.46 0.76 8.17
CA LEU A 240 -26.04 0.77 7.91
C LEU A 240 -25.33 1.86 8.72
N SER A 241 -25.88 3.08 8.72
CA SER A 241 -25.33 4.18 9.50
C SER A 241 -25.35 3.90 11.01
N ALA A 242 -26.35 3.15 11.50
CA ALA A 242 -26.44 2.74 12.91
C ALA A 242 -25.41 1.67 13.33
N LEU A 243 -24.69 1.07 12.40
CA LEU A 243 -23.57 0.17 12.70
C LEU A 243 -22.33 0.93 13.23
N ASN A 244 -22.23 2.24 12.95
CA ASN A 244 -21.13 3.05 13.48
C ASN A 244 -21.16 3.09 15.01
N GLY A 245 -20.01 2.85 15.64
CA GLY A 245 -19.86 2.79 17.09
C GLY A 245 -20.23 1.44 17.71
N ARG A 246 -20.71 0.46 16.93
CA ARG A 246 -20.98 -0.90 17.42
C ARG A 246 -19.70 -1.67 17.73
N TRP A 247 -18.64 -1.44 16.96
CA TRP A 247 -17.32 -2.02 17.16
C TRP A 247 -16.25 -0.94 17.20
N PRO A 248 -15.26 -1.06 18.08
CA PRO A 248 -14.11 -0.15 18.09
C PRO A 248 -13.37 -0.17 16.74
N GLY A 249 -13.05 1.01 16.22
CA GLY A 249 -12.25 1.13 14.98
C GLY A 249 -12.97 0.86 13.67
N VAL A 250 -14.27 0.50 13.72
CA VAL A 250 -15.10 0.29 12.51
C VAL A 250 -15.81 1.57 12.11
N THR A 251 -15.80 1.85 10.82
CA THR A 251 -16.62 2.90 10.18
C THR A 251 -17.38 2.32 9.02
N VAL A 252 -18.66 2.69 8.89
CA VAL A 252 -19.55 2.32 7.79
C VAL A 252 -20.10 3.60 7.18
N ASN A 253 -19.80 3.85 5.93
CA ASN A 253 -20.22 5.04 5.20
C ASN A 253 -21.03 4.65 3.96
N VAL A 254 -22.26 5.12 3.88
CA VAL A 254 -23.03 5.08 2.63
C VAL A 254 -22.69 6.34 1.86
N GLY A 255 -21.75 6.21 0.91
CA GLY A 255 -21.18 7.33 0.18
C GLY A 255 -21.99 7.75 -1.04
N VAL A 256 -22.71 6.81 -1.66
CA VAL A 256 -23.52 7.05 -2.86
C VAL A 256 -24.91 6.41 -2.68
N ILE A 257 -25.93 7.12 -3.12
CA ILE A 257 -27.29 6.60 -3.32
C ILE A 257 -27.83 7.12 -4.66
N ASP A 258 -28.33 6.20 -5.48
CA ASP A 258 -28.90 6.53 -6.79
C ASP A 258 -30.17 5.70 -7.03
N GLY A 259 -31.25 6.32 -7.48
CA GLY A 259 -32.48 5.59 -7.75
C GLY A 259 -33.65 6.45 -8.20
N GLY A 260 -34.61 5.76 -8.84
CA GLY A 260 -35.81 6.39 -9.40
C GLY A 260 -35.54 7.04 -10.77
N THR A 261 -36.62 7.47 -11.44
CA THR A 261 -36.55 8.09 -12.77
C THR A 261 -37.39 9.38 -12.83
N ARG A 262 -38.59 9.37 -12.25
CA ARG A 262 -39.53 10.50 -12.25
C ARG A 262 -40.39 10.50 -10.99
N PRO A 263 -40.83 11.67 -10.48
CA PRO A 263 -41.62 11.77 -9.24
C PRO A 263 -42.97 11.05 -9.29
N ASN A 264 -43.55 10.86 -10.47
CA ASN A 264 -44.83 10.20 -10.67
C ASN A 264 -44.74 8.70 -10.97
N VAL A 265 -43.54 8.11 -10.82
CA VAL A 265 -43.27 6.66 -11.00
C VAL A 265 -42.75 6.09 -9.69
N VAL A 266 -43.36 5.00 -9.19
CA VAL A 266 -42.83 4.24 -8.07
C VAL A 266 -41.44 3.66 -8.49
N PRO A 267 -40.34 3.93 -7.78
CA PRO A 267 -39.02 3.48 -8.18
C PRO A 267 -38.86 1.97 -8.13
N GLU A 268 -38.46 1.36 -9.22
CA GLU A 268 -38.22 -0.09 -9.30
C GLU A 268 -36.76 -0.48 -8.98
N ARG A 269 -35.87 0.51 -8.87
CA ARG A 269 -34.46 0.28 -8.55
C ARG A 269 -33.90 1.44 -7.74
N CYS A 270 -33.07 1.09 -6.75
CA CYS A 270 -32.19 2.02 -6.04
C CYS A 270 -30.89 1.31 -5.66
N SER A 271 -29.75 1.96 -5.83
CA SER A 271 -28.44 1.42 -5.45
C SER A 271 -27.77 2.28 -4.40
N LEU A 272 -27.00 1.64 -3.54
CA LEU A 272 -26.16 2.25 -2.51
C LEU A 272 -24.73 1.79 -2.73
N GLU A 273 -23.76 2.68 -2.53
CA GLU A 273 -22.35 2.29 -2.41
C GLU A 273 -21.89 2.57 -0.99
N VAL A 274 -21.24 1.56 -0.40
CA VAL A 274 -20.89 1.51 1.02
C VAL A 274 -19.42 1.22 1.16
N ASP A 275 -18.69 2.11 1.85
CA ASP A 275 -17.31 1.93 2.30
C ASP A 275 -17.35 1.45 3.77
N VAL A 276 -16.74 0.32 4.04
CA VAL A 276 -16.58 -0.26 5.38
C VAL A 276 -15.12 -0.35 5.71
N ARG A 277 -14.70 0.27 6.81
CA ARG A 277 -13.31 0.20 7.26
C ARG A 277 -13.22 -0.32 8.69
N ALA A 278 -12.21 -1.14 8.95
CA ALA A 278 -11.96 -1.69 10.27
C ALA A 278 -10.47 -1.76 10.59
N THR A 279 -10.10 -1.63 11.88
CA THR A 279 -8.71 -1.75 12.33
C THR A 279 -8.26 -3.18 12.50
N GLY A 280 -9.18 -4.14 12.62
CA GLY A 280 -8.88 -5.57 12.78
C GLY A 280 -9.75 -6.45 11.91
N ARG A 281 -9.24 -7.62 11.58
CA ARG A 281 -9.92 -8.62 10.73
C ARG A 281 -11.26 -9.08 11.32
N ALA A 282 -11.26 -9.42 12.62
CA ALA A 282 -12.47 -9.89 13.29
C ALA A 282 -13.59 -8.86 13.21
N GLN A 283 -13.28 -7.57 13.48
CA GLN A 283 -14.26 -6.49 13.42
C GLN A 283 -14.77 -6.26 12.00
N LEU A 284 -13.89 -6.41 10.98
CA LEU A 284 -14.30 -6.29 9.58
C LEU A 284 -15.28 -7.41 9.21
N GLU A 285 -14.97 -8.65 9.56
CA GLU A 285 -15.83 -9.82 9.32
C GLU A 285 -17.18 -9.72 10.06
N GLU A 286 -17.19 -9.20 11.30
CA GLU A 286 -18.41 -8.95 12.07
C GLU A 286 -19.27 -7.85 11.43
N ALA A 287 -18.67 -6.75 10.96
CA ALA A 287 -19.38 -5.69 10.26
C ALA A 287 -20.02 -6.20 8.95
N GLU A 288 -19.27 -6.98 8.18
CA GLU A 288 -19.80 -7.61 6.96
C GLU A 288 -20.95 -8.58 7.25
N ALA A 289 -20.82 -9.38 8.31
CA ALA A 289 -21.89 -10.29 8.71
C ALA A 289 -23.18 -9.52 9.06
N ALA A 290 -23.06 -8.40 9.80
CA ALA A 290 -24.18 -7.53 10.11
C ALA A 290 -24.79 -6.90 8.85
N ILE A 291 -23.97 -6.47 7.87
CA ILE A 291 -24.48 -5.94 6.59
C ILE A 291 -25.25 -7.03 5.83
N ARG A 292 -24.73 -8.26 5.77
CA ARG A 292 -25.45 -9.39 5.14
C ARG A 292 -26.79 -9.67 5.86
N GLU A 293 -26.83 -9.59 7.17
CA GLU A 293 -28.07 -9.75 7.94
C GLU A 293 -29.11 -8.66 7.57
N LEU A 294 -28.68 -7.39 7.47
CA LEU A 294 -29.56 -6.30 7.04
C LEU A 294 -30.11 -6.49 5.63
N THR A 295 -29.39 -7.17 4.74
CA THR A 295 -29.83 -7.43 3.37
C THR A 295 -30.75 -8.66 3.25
N ALA A 296 -30.80 -9.50 4.27
CA ALA A 296 -31.63 -10.71 4.27
C ALA A 296 -33.14 -10.46 4.45
N SER A 297 -33.53 -9.27 4.89
CA SER A 297 -34.91 -8.90 5.12
C SER A 297 -35.29 -7.56 4.48
N THR A 298 -36.56 -7.37 4.18
CA THR A 298 -37.09 -6.15 3.56
C THR A 298 -38.35 -5.65 4.31
N ILE A 299 -38.54 -4.32 4.37
CA ILE A 299 -39.78 -3.69 4.89
C ILE A 299 -40.82 -3.43 3.80
N VAL A 300 -40.35 -3.30 2.55
CA VAL A 300 -41.24 -3.20 1.40
C VAL A 300 -41.49 -4.62 0.85
N PRO A 301 -42.72 -5.14 0.91
CA PRO A 301 -42.99 -6.51 0.44
C PRO A 301 -42.58 -6.72 -1.01
N ASP A 302 -42.16 -7.93 -1.35
CA ASP A 302 -41.72 -8.33 -2.72
C ASP A 302 -40.57 -7.50 -3.29
N THR A 303 -39.79 -6.81 -2.48
CA THR A 303 -38.49 -6.26 -2.89
C THR A 303 -37.37 -7.29 -2.67
N ARG A 304 -36.28 -7.15 -3.39
CA ARG A 304 -35.06 -7.98 -3.26
C ARG A 304 -33.85 -7.07 -3.15
N ILE A 305 -32.93 -7.40 -2.25
CA ILE A 305 -31.64 -6.72 -2.11
C ILE A 305 -30.56 -7.64 -2.64
N GLU A 306 -29.72 -7.09 -3.50
CA GLU A 306 -28.52 -7.73 -4.03
C GLU A 306 -27.29 -7.03 -3.46
N LEU A 307 -26.43 -7.80 -2.78
CA LEU A 307 -25.16 -7.33 -2.24
C LEU A 307 -24.02 -7.82 -3.14
N THR A 308 -23.23 -6.90 -3.66
CA THR A 308 -22.06 -7.17 -4.48
C THR A 308 -20.84 -6.55 -3.81
N GLU A 309 -19.82 -7.35 -3.52
CA GLU A 309 -18.50 -6.86 -3.10
C GLU A 309 -17.80 -6.27 -4.31
N MET A 310 -17.27 -5.05 -4.19
CA MET A 310 -16.59 -4.32 -5.25
C MET A 310 -15.08 -4.32 -5.07
N GLY A 311 -14.61 -4.39 -3.84
CA GLY A 311 -13.18 -4.40 -3.51
C GLY A 311 -12.96 -4.79 -2.06
N ARG A 312 -11.76 -5.32 -1.77
CA ARG A 312 -11.38 -5.74 -0.43
C ARG A 312 -9.89 -5.57 -0.19
N HIS A 313 -9.57 -4.94 0.94
CA HIS A 313 -8.26 -4.97 1.56
C HIS A 313 -8.38 -5.47 3.01
N TRP A 314 -7.64 -6.52 3.37
CA TRP A 314 -7.58 -6.95 4.76
C TRP A 314 -6.87 -5.90 5.62
N PRO A 315 -7.19 -5.78 6.91
CA PRO A 315 -6.43 -4.90 7.79
C PRO A 315 -4.95 -5.34 7.86
N MET A 316 -4.06 -4.36 7.84
CA MET A 316 -2.70 -4.55 8.30
C MET A 316 -2.68 -4.34 9.81
N GLU A 317 -2.65 -5.44 10.56
CA GLU A 317 -2.64 -5.41 12.02
C GLU A 317 -1.20 -5.42 12.54
N LYS A 318 -0.90 -4.61 13.56
CA LYS A 318 0.38 -4.67 14.26
C LYS A 318 0.39 -5.90 15.18
N LEU A 319 0.91 -6.99 14.66
CA LEU A 319 1.12 -8.23 15.42
C LEU A 319 2.56 -8.30 15.95
N GLU A 320 2.88 -9.34 16.73
CA GLU A 320 4.17 -9.47 17.43
C GLU A 320 5.37 -9.38 16.48
N ARG A 321 5.34 -10.11 15.36
CA ARG A 321 6.45 -10.12 14.39
C ARG A 321 6.62 -8.79 13.66
N SER A 322 5.51 -8.14 13.27
CA SER A 322 5.55 -6.79 12.71
C SER A 322 6.08 -5.78 13.75
N GLY A 323 5.70 -5.96 15.04
CA GLY A 323 6.26 -5.18 16.15
C GLY A 323 7.78 -5.29 16.25
N ARG A 324 8.34 -6.50 16.06
CA ARG A 324 9.80 -6.68 16.03
C ARG A 324 10.46 -5.97 14.85
N LEU A 325 9.83 -5.92 13.68
CA LEU A 325 10.34 -5.13 12.54
C LEU A 325 10.37 -3.62 12.87
N VAL A 326 9.36 -3.13 13.59
CA VAL A 326 9.34 -1.74 14.10
C VAL A 326 10.51 -1.49 15.05
N GLU A 327 10.78 -2.42 15.98
CA GLU A 327 11.92 -2.30 16.90
C GLU A 327 13.26 -2.24 16.16
N HIS A 328 13.43 -3.01 15.09
CA HIS A 328 14.61 -2.90 14.20
C HIS A 328 14.71 -1.52 13.57
N ALA A 329 13.62 -1.00 13.00
CA ALA A 329 13.61 0.33 12.38
C ALA A 329 13.95 1.42 13.40
N GLN A 330 13.38 1.36 14.61
CA GLN A 330 13.65 2.31 15.68
C GLN A 330 15.11 2.27 16.14
N ALA A 331 15.67 1.08 16.31
CA ALA A 331 17.07 0.92 16.72
C ALA A 331 18.04 1.48 15.65
N ILE A 332 17.75 1.28 14.36
CA ILE A 332 18.57 1.83 13.27
C ILE A 332 18.42 3.35 13.19
N ALA A 333 17.20 3.89 13.26
CA ALA A 333 16.95 5.33 13.25
C ALA A 333 17.69 6.05 14.38
N GLN A 334 17.62 5.52 15.61
CA GLN A 334 18.34 6.07 16.76
C GLN A 334 19.86 6.13 16.51
N ARG A 335 20.41 5.11 15.87
CA ARG A 335 21.87 5.07 15.52
C ARG A 335 22.23 6.02 14.40
N LEU A 336 21.29 6.36 13.51
CA LEU A 336 21.41 7.39 12.48
C LEU A 336 21.16 8.80 13.03
N GLY A 337 20.83 8.94 14.33
CA GLY A 337 20.68 10.24 14.99
C GLY A 337 19.29 10.86 14.89
N PHE A 338 18.26 10.07 14.56
CA PHE A 338 16.87 10.53 14.57
C PHE A 338 15.94 9.48 15.21
N GLU A 339 14.71 9.89 15.50
CA GLU A 339 13.70 9.00 16.06
C GLU A 339 12.61 8.69 15.02
N VAL A 340 12.13 7.46 15.05
CA VAL A 340 10.90 7.06 14.35
C VAL A 340 9.98 6.35 15.33
N ARG A 341 8.70 6.60 15.20
CA ARG A 341 7.65 5.84 15.87
C ARG A 341 6.84 5.10 14.83
N ASP A 342 6.01 4.19 15.26
CA ASP A 342 5.04 3.56 14.37
C ASP A 342 3.66 4.23 14.51
N ALA A 343 2.99 4.34 13.39
CA ALA A 343 1.68 4.94 13.27
C ALA A 343 0.66 3.95 12.70
N SER A 344 -0.61 4.24 12.95
CA SER A 344 -1.73 3.63 12.25
C SER A 344 -2.35 4.65 11.30
N THR A 345 -2.75 4.21 10.09
CA THR A 345 -3.41 5.05 9.11
C THR A 345 -4.72 4.45 8.61
N GLY A 346 -5.59 5.29 8.05
CA GLY A 346 -6.89 4.88 7.51
C GLY A 346 -6.87 4.45 6.05
N GLY A 347 -5.81 4.78 5.29
CA GLY A 347 -5.62 4.37 3.91
C GLY A 347 -5.07 2.95 3.80
N ALA A 348 -5.46 2.22 2.75
CA ALA A 348 -4.86 0.93 2.39
C ALA A 348 -3.62 1.14 1.53
N SER A 349 -2.80 0.12 1.39
CA SER A 349 -1.70 -0.02 0.43
C SER A 349 -1.46 -1.51 0.15
N ASP A 350 -0.46 -1.84 -0.65
CA ASP A 350 -0.03 -3.23 -0.84
C ASP A 350 0.39 -3.94 0.45
N ALA A 351 0.71 -3.18 1.52
CA ALA A 351 0.97 -3.73 2.85
C ALA A 351 -0.24 -4.48 3.43
N ASN A 352 -1.46 -4.06 3.07
CA ASN A 352 -2.68 -4.76 3.45
C ASN A 352 -2.75 -6.16 2.83
N THR A 353 -2.26 -6.32 1.59
CA THR A 353 -2.23 -7.61 0.89
C THR A 353 -1.27 -8.57 1.58
N THR A 354 -0.03 -8.16 1.85
CA THR A 354 0.99 -9.03 2.44
C THR A 354 0.70 -9.33 3.91
N SER A 355 0.32 -8.33 4.70
CA SER A 355 -0.08 -8.52 6.09
C SER A 355 -1.34 -9.39 6.22
N GLY A 356 -2.32 -9.18 5.32
CA GLY A 356 -3.54 -10.01 5.25
C GLY A 356 -3.27 -11.50 4.95
N MET A 357 -2.12 -11.82 4.37
CA MET A 357 -1.63 -13.19 4.17
C MET A 357 -0.84 -13.73 5.36
N GLY A 358 -0.63 -12.95 6.41
CA GLY A 358 0.15 -13.33 7.58
C GLY A 358 1.67 -13.15 7.40
N VAL A 359 2.11 -12.36 6.42
CA VAL A 359 3.52 -11.98 6.29
C VAL A 359 3.79 -10.78 7.19
N PRO A 360 4.78 -10.85 8.10
CA PRO A 360 5.20 -9.69 8.90
C PRO A 360 5.56 -8.52 7.99
N THR A 361 4.82 -7.42 8.10
CA THR A 361 4.92 -6.28 7.18
C THR A 361 5.01 -4.98 7.98
N ILE A 362 5.86 -4.05 7.52
CA ILE A 362 5.84 -2.63 7.87
C ILE A 362 5.90 -1.79 6.61
N ASP A 363 5.40 -0.57 6.71
CA ASP A 363 5.18 0.34 5.60
C ASP A 363 5.59 1.78 5.98
N GLY A 364 5.46 2.74 5.05
CA GLY A 364 5.88 4.12 5.30
C GLY A 364 7.39 4.27 5.40
N LEU A 365 8.15 3.47 4.66
CA LEU A 365 9.62 3.43 4.70
C LEU A 365 10.29 4.40 3.71
N GLY A 366 9.52 5.03 2.85
CA GLY A 366 10.00 6.05 1.92
C GLY A 366 10.39 7.36 2.60
N PRO A 367 10.83 8.37 1.83
CA PRO A 367 11.09 9.74 2.31
C PRO A 367 9.84 10.39 2.91
N ILE A 368 10.04 11.48 3.67
CA ILE A 368 8.96 12.28 4.25
C ILE A 368 8.34 13.15 3.16
N GLY A 369 7.04 13.19 3.11
CA GLY A 369 6.27 14.03 2.22
C GLY A 369 4.83 14.15 2.65
N GLY A 370 3.99 14.60 1.74
CA GLY A 370 2.56 14.72 2.00
C GLY A 370 1.81 15.42 0.88
N ASN A 371 0.53 15.69 1.15
CA ASN A 371 -0.45 16.14 0.17
C ASN A 371 -0.62 15.16 -0.98
N ASP A 372 -0.49 13.87 -0.68
CA ASP A 372 -0.72 12.77 -1.61
C ASP A 372 -2.05 13.00 -2.36
N HIS A 373 -2.11 12.63 -3.64
CA HIS A 373 -3.29 12.81 -4.50
C HIS A 373 -3.75 14.26 -4.73
N ALA A 374 -2.93 15.25 -4.35
CA ALA A 374 -3.28 16.66 -4.48
C ALA A 374 -2.28 17.45 -5.33
N PRO A 375 -2.68 18.59 -5.92
CA PRO A 375 -1.78 19.42 -6.73
C PRO A 375 -0.54 19.94 -6.01
N GLY A 376 -0.56 19.97 -4.68
CA GLY A 376 0.55 20.40 -3.83
C GLY A 376 1.36 19.26 -3.25
N GLU A 377 1.36 18.09 -3.86
CA GLU A 377 2.16 16.96 -3.43
C GLU A 377 3.64 17.32 -3.33
N TYR A 378 4.27 16.94 -2.22
CA TYR A 378 5.64 17.31 -1.91
C TYR A 378 6.44 16.20 -1.22
N LEU A 379 7.77 16.29 -1.36
CA LEU A 379 8.74 15.46 -0.68
C LEU A 379 9.84 16.35 -0.07
N GLU A 380 10.19 16.10 1.20
CA GLU A 380 11.29 16.77 1.89
C GLU A 380 12.63 16.20 1.44
N VAL A 381 13.40 16.96 0.64
CA VAL A 381 14.70 16.54 0.12
C VAL A 381 15.66 16.13 1.24
N GLY A 382 15.63 16.85 2.37
CA GLY A 382 16.45 16.53 3.54
C GLY A 382 16.17 15.17 4.17
N SER A 383 15.00 14.57 3.91
CA SER A 383 14.63 13.25 4.43
C SER A 383 15.14 12.09 3.58
N ILE A 384 15.54 12.31 2.32
CA ILE A 384 15.95 11.25 1.39
C ILE A 384 17.11 10.43 1.97
N VAL A 385 18.18 11.10 2.37
CA VAL A 385 19.39 10.40 2.87
C VAL A 385 19.10 9.61 4.14
N PRO A 386 18.55 10.20 5.23
CA PRO A 386 18.32 9.45 6.46
C PRO A 386 17.31 8.31 6.28
N ARG A 387 16.26 8.49 5.45
CA ARG A 387 15.24 7.46 5.23
C ARG A 387 15.77 6.30 4.37
N THR A 388 16.54 6.59 3.32
CA THR A 388 17.18 5.56 2.51
C THR A 388 18.24 4.78 3.30
N ALA A 389 19.03 5.47 4.15
CA ALA A 389 19.97 4.82 5.04
C ALA A 389 19.28 3.97 6.11
N LEU A 390 18.14 4.44 6.65
CA LEU A 390 17.28 3.66 7.54
C LEU A 390 16.83 2.35 6.87
N LEU A 391 16.34 2.43 5.64
CA LEU A 391 15.88 1.24 4.91
C LEU A 391 17.03 0.26 4.67
N ALA A 392 18.20 0.73 4.22
CA ALA A 392 19.36 -0.13 4.01
C ALA A 392 19.83 -0.80 5.33
N GLY A 393 19.93 -0.02 6.41
CA GLY A 393 20.26 -0.52 7.74
C GLY A 393 19.23 -1.51 8.27
N LEU A 394 17.94 -1.24 8.06
CA LEU A 394 16.84 -2.14 8.45
C LEU A 394 16.94 -3.49 7.72
N LEU A 395 17.14 -3.47 6.41
CA LEU A 395 17.36 -4.67 5.61
C LEU A 395 18.53 -5.50 6.17
N LEU A 396 19.65 -4.86 6.44
CA LEU A 396 20.83 -5.54 6.98
C LEU A 396 20.59 -6.09 8.39
N SER A 397 19.92 -5.33 9.24
CA SER A 397 19.59 -5.73 10.61
C SER A 397 18.67 -6.97 10.64
N VAL A 398 17.64 -6.96 9.81
CA VAL A 398 16.70 -8.09 9.67
C VAL A 398 17.39 -9.32 9.10
N ALA A 399 18.29 -9.14 8.12
CA ALA A 399 19.05 -10.23 7.53
C ALA A 399 19.92 -11.00 8.54
N ARG A 400 20.38 -10.31 9.58
CA ARG A 400 21.27 -10.84 10.61
C ARG A 400 20.54 -11.25 11.90
N ASP A 401 19.21 -11.13 11.94
CA ASP A 401 18.42 -11.54 13.08
C ASP A 401 18.02 -13.02 12.97
N PRO A 402 18.56 -13.90 13.86
CA PRO A 402 18.22 -15.32 13.83
C PRO A 402 16.75 -15.57 14.15
N VAL A 403 16.08 -14.67 14.89
CA VAL A 403 14.65 -14.77 15.17
C VAL A 403 13.84 -14.58 13.89
N VAL A 404 14.17 -13.57 13.08
CA VAL A 404 13.52 -13.34 11.79
C VAL A 404 13.77 -14.52 10.84
N ALA A 405 14.99 -15.04 10.80
CA ALA A 405 15.33 -16.21 9.98
C ALA A 405 14.52 -17.46 10.39
N SER A 406 14.07 -17.55 11.66
CA SER A 406 13.24 -18.65 12.16
C SER A 406 11.79 -18.59 11.72
N TRP A 407 11.31 -17.46 11.17
CA TRP A 407 9.91 -17.28 10.74
C TRP A 407 9.57 -18.00 9.44
N ARG A 408 10.55 -18.59 8.80
CA ARG A 408 10.41 -19.23 7.49
C ARG A 408 9.19 -20.14 7.39
N GLY A 409 8.31 -19.79 6.43
CA GLY A 409 7.11 -20.57 6.13
C GLY A 409 6.05 -20.62 7.23
N THR A 410 6.15 -19.73 8.24
CA THR A 410 5.19 -19.67 9.33
C THR A 410 4.48 -18.31 9.30
N PRO A 411 3.16 -18.23 9.01
CA PRO A 411 2.37 -16.99 9.13
C PRO A 411 2.43 -16.43 10.56
N GLN A 412 2.29 -15.09 10.68
CA GLN A 412 2.16 -14.47 12.00
C GLN A 412 0.74 -14.58 12.56
#